data_97e168698d0478a28916d6bccb7a7e17
#
_entry.id   97e168698d0478a28916d6bccb7a7e17
#
_cell.length_a   1.000
_cell.length_b   1.000
_cell.length_c   1.000
_cell.angle_alpha   90.00
_cell.angle_beta   90.00
_cell.angle_gamma   90.00
#
_symmetry.space_group_name_H-M   'P 1'
#
loop_
_entity.id
_entity.type
_entity.pdbx_description
1 polymer ?
#
loop_
_entity_poly.entity_id
_entity_poly.type
_entity_poly.pdbx_seq_one_letter_code
_entity_poly.pdbx_strand_id
1 'polypeptide(L)'
;MNGQPVTCTVSSSGSNAYTYTIPAKSVTGPVVITVKKAPQSGTTQIVLTGSGAADVWGDVTSYTVKSGEAFTFGINHQEGFDYTVTVMAGEKTLTLQRNENASTYTIPGDYIKGGIIMVSITKTAQLALTVNAAEYVKLINGNAVWLITAVPETKLPATKSLYYGDAAMFWSEKYEAYAWLLVDKGTAAGIAAAAKSVISVKGNSTVSVSYSGDVNGTGHIDINDAQYIYDLYNAKHSALDMEKFLRCDVNGNREVSVDDVQAVVSLLLH
;
A
#
# COMPACT_ATOMS: atom_id res chain seq x y z
N MET A 1 -4.51 -12.99 -41.31
CA MET A 1 -5.83 -13.39 -40.97
C MET A 1 -6.46 -12.50 -39.92
N ASN A 2 -6.41 -11.27 -40.02
CA ASN A 2 -7.19 -10.19 -39.40
C ASN A 2 -8.07 -10.54 -38.17
N GLY A 3 -7.58 -11.41 -37.24
CA GLY A 3 -8.31 -11.78 -36.03
C GLY A 3 -9.56 -12.68 -36.21
N GLN A 4 -9.82 -13.18 -37.40
CA GLN A 4 -10.97 -14.07 -37.62
C GLN A 4 -10.65 -15.50 -37.18
N PRO A 5 -11.56 -16.16 -36.44
CA PRO A 5 -11.40 -17.55 -36.06
C PRO A 5 -11.41 -18.48 -37.26
N VAL A 6 -10.56 -19.50 -37.22
CA VAL A 6 -10.49 -20.55 -38.23
C VAL A 6 -10.97 -21.84 -37.61
N THR A 7 -11.88 -22.52 -38.28
CA THR A 7 -12.34 -23.84 -37.87
C THR A 7 -11.29 -24.88 -38.20
N CYS A 8 -10.80 -25.59 -37.19
CA CYS A 8 -9.87 -26.71 -37.34
C CYS A 8 -10.65 -28.01 -37.42
N THR A 9 -10.14 -28.98 -38.23
CA THR A 9 -10.58 -30.36 -38.11
C THR A 9 -9.87 -31.07 -36.97
N VAL A 10 -10.57 -31.88 -36.21
CA VAL A 10 -10.03 -32.59 -35.05
C VAL A 10 -10.12 -34.09 -35.33
N SER A 11 -9.01 -34.80 -35.16
CA SER A 11 -8.97 -36.25 -35.17
C SER A 11 -8.36 -36.77 -33.85
N SER A 12 -8.86 -37.86 -33.30
CA SER A 12 -8.29 -38.51 -32.12
C SER A 12 -7.45 -39.73 -32.59
N SER A 13 -6.24 -39.84 -32.02
CA SER A 13 -5.32 -40.95 -32.30
C SER A 13 -5.06 -41.77 -31.04
N GLY A 14 -6.11 -42.28 -30.40
CA GLY A 14 -6.01 -43.07 -29.16
C GLY A 14 -6.42 -42.31 -27.91
N SER A 15 -6.26 -42.91 -26.73
CA SER A 15 -6.68 -42.34 -25.46
C SER A 15 -5.90 -41.04 -25.16
N ASN A 16 -6.64 -39.93 -25.17
CA ASN A 16 -6.17 -38.59 -24.80
C ASN A 16 -5.24 -37.84 -25.78
N ALA A 17 -5.06 -38.32 -27.03
CA ALA A 17 -4.33 -37.58 -28.06
C ALA A 17 -5.27 -37.04 -29.14
N TYR A 18 -5.22 -35.73 -29.38
CA TYR A 18 -6.01 -35.05 -30.39
C TYR A 18 -5.11 -34.27 -31.35
N THR A 19 -5.36 -34.43 -32.65
CA THR A 19 -4.67 -33.68 -33.70
C THR A 19 -5.61 -32.64 -34.25
N TYR A 20 -5.20 -31.39 -34.23
CA TYR A 20 -5.91 -30.25 -34.80
C TYR A 20 -5.25 -29.85 -36.11
N THR A 21 -6.02 -29.91 -37.21
CA THR A 21 -5.51 -29.57 -38.54
C THR A 21 -6.11 -28.24 -38.99
N ILE A 22 -5.26 -27.27 -39.28
CA ILE A 22 -5.65 -26.01 -39.91
C ILE A 22 -5.57 -26.22 -41.43
N PRO A 23 -6.65 -26.00 -42.20
CA PRO A 23 -6.61 -26.15 -43.65
C PRO A 23 -5.57 -25.19 -44.26
N ALA A 24 -4.70 -25.68 -45.15
CA ALA A 24 -3.62 -24.90 -45.74
C ALA A 24 -4.09 -23.61 -46.43
N LYS A 25 -5.27 -23.65 -47.07
CA LYS A 25 -5.92 -22.48 -47.70
C LYS A 25 -6.31 -21.38 -46.72
N SER A 26 -6.37 -21.71 -45.42
CA SER A 26 -6.70 -20.75 -44.35
C SER A 26 -5.44 -20.09 -43.77
N VAL A 27 -4.25 -20.53 -44.16
CA VAL A 27 -2.95 -20.00 -43.69
C VAL A 27 -2.44 -19.01 -44.71
N THR A 28 -2.69 -17.71 -44.49
CA THR A 28 -2.28 -16.62 -45.39
C THR A 28 -1.22 -15.68 -44.76
N GLY A 29 -0.69 -16.03 -43.59
CA GLY A 29 0.27 -15.25 -42.85
C GLY A 29 0.63 -15.89 -41.50
N PRO A 30 1.27 -15.21 -40.60
CA PRO A 30 1.59 -15.71 -39.25
C PRO A 30 0.34 -16.19 -38.51
N VAL A 31 0.41 -17.40 -37.94
CA VAL A 31 -0.71 -18.04 -37.23
C VAL A 31 -0.37 -18.10 -35.75
N VAL A 32 -1.22 -17.55 -34.89
CA VAL A 32 -1.11 -17.70 -33.43
C VAL A 32 -2.14 -18.79 -33.03
N ILE A 33 -1.62 -19.87 -32.46
CA ILE A 33 -2.47 -20.95 -31.94
C ILE A 33 -2.57 -20.81 -30.43
N THR A 34 -3.77 -20.57 -29.92
CA THR A 34 -4.05 -20.57 -28.49
C THR A 34 -4.81 -21.84 -28.12
N VAL A 35 -4.19 -22.71 -27.34
CA VAL A 35 -4.85 -23.92 -26.82
C VAL A 35 -5.39 -23.61 -25.42
N LYS A 36 -6.70 -23.68 -25.25
CA LYS A 36 -7.36 -23.57 -23.95
C LYS A 36 -7.96 -24.92 -23.58
N LYS A 37 -7.57 -25.47 -22.45
CA LYS A 37 -8.23 -26.65 -21.88
C LYS A 37 -9.55 -26.20 -21.26
N ALA A 38 -10.66 -26.67 -21.80
CA ALA A 38 -11.97 -26.47 -21.17
C ALA A 38 -12.23 -27.58 -20.16
N PRO A 39 -12.75 -27.28 -18.97
CA PRO A 39 -13.18 -28.29 -18.00
C PRO A 39 -14.34 -29.10 -18.56
N GLN A 40 -14.55 -30.32 -18.07
CA GLN A 40 -15.75 -31.12 -18.38
C GLN A 40 -17.01 -30.34 -17.99
N SER A 41 -18.10 -30.60 -18.71
CA SER A 41 -19.41 -30.01 -18.38
C SER A 41 -19.76 -30.23 -16.91
N GLY A 42 -20.15 -29.17 -16.21
CA GLY A 42 -20.45 -29.20 -14.78
C GLY A 42 -19.24 -28.98 -13.83
N THR A 43 -18.04 -28.80 -14.36
CA THR A 43 -16.84 -28.46 -13.56
C THR A 43 -16.18 -27.15 -14.01
N THR A 44 -15.44 -26.55 -13.10
CA THR A 44 -14.61 -25.34 -13.31
C THR A 44 -13.18 -25.65 -12.91
N GLN A 45 -12.22 -25.27 -13.73
CA GLN A 45 -10.82 -25.32 -13.36
C GLN A 45 -10.40 -23.99 -12.73
N ILE A 46 -9.85 -24.04 -11.53
CA ILE A 46 -9.27 -22.87 -10.84
C ILE A 46 -7.76 -22.98 -10.98
N VAL A 47 -7.12 -21.95 -11.49
CA VAL A 47 -5.67 -21.89 -11.68
C VAL A 47 -5.12 -20.78 -10.82
N LEU A 48 -4.19 -21.12 -9.94
CA LEU A 48 -3.53 -20.19 -9.04
C LEU A 48 -2.23 -19.69 -9.67
N THR A 49 -2.03 -18.37 -9.62
CA THR A 49 -0.88 -17.70 -10.24
C THR A 49 -0.37 -16.57 -9.35
N GLY A 50 0.77 -16.00 -9.71
CA GLY A 50 1.34 -14.84 -9.02
C GLY A 50 2.41 -15.20 -7.99
N SER A 51 3.02 -14.18 -7.39
CA SER A 51 4.18 -14.34 -6.51
C SER A 51 3.89 -15.07 -5.19
N GLY A 52 2.63 -15.13 -4.77
CA GLY A 52 2.18 -15.85 -3.57
C GLY A 52 1.60 -17.24 -3.83
N ALA A 53 1.58 -17.71 -5.08
CA ALA A 53 0.97 -19.00 -5.42
C ALA A 53 1.69 -20.20 -4.78
N ALA A 54 3.00 -20.10 -4.56
CA ALA A 54 3.80 -21.11 -3.88
C ALA A 54 3.49 -21.23 -2.38
N ASP A 55 2.83 -20.24 -1.79
CA ASP A 55 2.46 -20.27 -0.37
C ASP A 55 1.07 -20.90 -0.12
N VAL A 56 0.39 -21.38 -1.17
CA VAL A 56 -0.91 -22.08 -1.05
C VAL A 56 -0.73 -23.44 -0.38
N TRP A 57 -1.68 -23.79 0.47
CA TRP A 57 -1.61 -25.07 1.19
C TRP A 57 -1.51 -26.26 0.23
N GLY A 58 -0.52 -27.14 0.47
CA GLY A 58 -0.30 -28.35 -0.31
C GLY A 58 0.38 -28.14 -1.65
N ASP A 59 0.95 -26.95 -1.93
CA ASP A 59 1.69 -26.61 -3.17
C ASP A 59 0.87 -26.86 -4.45
N VAL A 60 -0.45 -26.71 -4.35
CA VAL A 60 -1.37 -26.97 -5.46
C VAL A 60 -1.55 -25.70 -6.28
N THR A 61 -1.25 -25.78 -7.58
CA THR A 61 -1.38 -24.65 -8.53
C THR A 61 -2.68 -24.66 -9.31
N SER A 62 -3.49 -25.73 -9.24
CA SER A 62 -4.81 -25.80 -9.88
C SER A 62 -5.74 -26.78 -9.21
N TYR A 63 -7.04 -26.48 -9.26
CA TYR A 63 -8.12 -27.32 -8.74
C TYR A 63 -9.18 -27.54 -9.81
N THR A 64 -9.81 -28.70 -9.80
CA THR A 64 -11.04 -28.96 -10.54
C THR A 64 -12.19 -29.03 -9.54
N VAL A 65 -13.12 -28.11 -9.65
CA VAL A 65 -14.24 -27.93 -8.72
C VAL A 65 -15.56 -28.02 -9.43
N LYS A 66 -16.64 -28.34 -8.70
CA LYS A 66 -17.99 -28.39 -9.27
C LYS A 66 -18.49 -26.98 -9.50
N SER A 67 -19.04 -26.74 -10.70
CA SER A 67 -19.59 -25.42 -11.03
C SER A 67 -20.80 -25.10 -10.15
N GLY A 68 -20.85 -23.84 -9.67
CA GLY A 68 -21.93 -23.35 -8.81
C GLY A 68 -21.70 -23.54 -7.32
N GLU A 69 -20.72 -24.35 -6.90
CA GLU A 69 -20.35 -24.51 -5.50
C GLU A 69 -19.22 -23.55 -5.10
N ALA A 70 -19.29 -22.98 -3.89
CA ALA A 70 -18.22 -22.15 -3.36
C ALA A 70 -16.94 -22.98 -3.14
N PHE A 71 -15.79 -22.39 -3.41
CA PHE A 71 -14.50 -23.05 -3.25
C PHE A 71 -13.62 -22.26 -2.29
N THR A 72 -13.06 -22.96 -1.30
CA THR A 72 -12.17 -22.36 -0.29
C THR A 72 -10.77 -22.97 -0.39
N PHE A 73 -9.74 -22.14 -0.32
CA PHE A 73 -8.34 -22.54 -0.25
C PHE A 73 -7.60 -21.72 0.81
N GLY A 74 -6.50 -22.26 1.32
CA GLY A 74 -5.69 -21.59 2.33
C GLY A 74 -4.35 -21.12 1.79
N ILE A 75 -3.80 -20.09 2.43
CA ILE A 75 -2.46 -19.58 2.15
C ILE A 75 -1.67 -19.57 3.46
N ASN A 76 -0.45 -20.10 3.42
CA ASN A 76 0.53 -19.97 4.48
C ASN A 76 1.10 -18.56 4.46
N HIS A 77 0.45 -17.64 5.18
CA HIS A 77 0.91 -16.26 5.28
C HIS A 77 2.28 -16.21 5.95
N GLN A 78 3.28 -15.74 5.21
CA GLN A 78 4.62 -15.55 5.75
C GLN A 78 4.69 -14.20 6.47
N GLU A 79 5.38 -14.18 7.61
CA GLU A 79 5.65 -12.95 8.36
C GLU A 79 6.40 -11.93 7.48
N GLY A 80 6.04 -10.66 7.59
CA GLY A 80 6.64 -9.60 6.79
C GLY A 80 6.09 -9.47 5.36
N PHE A 81 4.98 -10.17 5.03
CA PHE A 81 4.35 -10.08 3.71
C PHE A 81 2.84 -9.88 3.80
N ASP A 82 2.33 -9.06 2.89
CA ASP A 82 0.90 -8.90 2.61
C ASP A 82 0.51 -9.74 1.40
N TYR A 83 -0.72 -10.26 1.42
CA TYR A 83 -1.27 -11.07 0.34
C TYR A 83 -2.55 -10.44 -0.18
N THR A 84 -2.57 -10.19 -1.50
CA THR A 84 -3.78 -9.78 -2.20
C THR A 84 -4.20 -10.91 -3.13
N VAL A 85 -5.45 -11.37 -2.99
CA VAL A 85 -6.02 -12.46 -3.78
C VAL A 85 -7.12 -11.92 -4.67
N THR A 86 -6.92 -12.01 -5.98
CA THR A 86 -7.86 -11.51 -6.99
C THR A 86 -8.32 -12.65 -7.90
N VAL A 87 -9.60 -12.81 -8.04
CA VAL A 87 -10.24 -13.79 -8.93
C VAL A 87 -10.67 -13.12 -10.21
N MET A 88 -10.30 -13.69 -11.34
CA MET A 88 -10.74 -13.27 -12.67
C MET A 88 -11.63 -14.38 -13.27
N ALA A 89 -12.92 -14.11 -13.38
CA ALA A 89 -13.95 -15.01 -13.93
C ALA A 89 -14.62 -14.34 -15.14
N GLY A 90 -14.08 -14.58 -16.32
CA GLY A 90 -14.45 -13.86 -17.55
C GLY A 90 -14.07 -12.37 -17.41
N GLU A 91 -15.03 -11.47 -17.61
CA GLU A 91 -14.83 -10.01 -17.47
C GLU A 91 -14.97 -9.51 -16.03
N LYS A 92 -15.34 -10.38 -15.10
CA LYS A 92 -15.53 -10.01 -13.69
C LYS A 92 -14.25 -10.22 -12.88
N THR A 93 -13.93 -9.22 -12.07
CA THR A 93 -12.82 -9.28 -11.12
C THR A 93 -13.37 -9.16 -9.70
N LEU A 94 -12.88 -9.98 -8.78
CA LEU A 94 -13.23 -9.96 -7.36
C LEU A 94 -11.95 -10.06 -6.52
N THR A 95 -11.73 -9.11 -5.62
CA THR A 95 -10.70 -9.23 -4.59
C THR A 95 -11.29 -9.96 -3.39
N LEU A 96 -10.69 -11.10 -3.03
CA LEU A 96 -11.15 -11.91 -1.91
C LEU A 96 -10.63 -11.34 -0.59
N GLN A 97 -11.49 -11.38 0.43
CA GLN A 97 -11.12 -11.07 1.80
C GLN A 97 -10.63 -12.33 2.51
N ARG A 98 -9.61 -12.18 3.34
CA ARG A 98 -9.11 -13.25 4.19
C ARG A 98 -10.08 -13.55 5.31
N ASN A 99 -10.31 -14.82 5.58
CA ASN A 99 -10.85 -15.26 6.86
C ASN A 99 -9.70 -15.32 7.88
N GLU A 100 -9.63 -14.33 8.78
CA GLU A 100 -8.51 -14.17 9.72
C GLU A 100 -8.35 -15.36 10.67
N ASN A 101 -9.46 -16.02 11.05
CA ASN A 101 -9.43 -17.16 11.97
C ASN A 101 -8.89 -18.44 11.32
N ALA A 102 -8.97 -18.56 10.00
CA ALA A 102 -8.63 -19.79 9.28
C ALA A 102 -7.52 -19.61 8.24
N SER A 103 -7.04 -18.39 8.00
CA SER A 103 -6.09 -18.05 6.92
C SER A 103 -6.54 -18.56 5.54
N THR A 104 -7.84 -18.48 5.26
CA THR A 104 -8.46 -18.99 4.03
C THR A 104 -9.14 -17.90 3.22
N TYR A 105 -9.34 -18.21 1.94
CA TYR A 105 -10.05 -17.37 0.97
C TYR A 105 -11.13 -18.21 0.31
N THR A 106 -12.32 -17.63 0.11
CA THR A 106 -13.45 -18.31 -0.49
C THR A 106 -13.88 -17.62 -1.78
N ILE A 107 -13.93 -18.37 -2.88
CA ILE A 107 -14.52 -17.94 -4.13
C ILE A 107 -16.01 -18.29 -4.07
N PRO A 108 -16.92 -17.29 -4.15
CA PRO A 108 -18.35 -17.56 -4.15
C PRO A 108 -18.79 -18.41 -5.36
N GLY A 109 -19.75 -19.30 -5.16
CA GLY A 109 -20.21 -20.24 -6.20
C GLY A 109 -20.80 -19.56 -7.44
N ASP A 110 -21.30 -18.34 -7.31
CA ASP A 110 -21.81 -17.54 -8.44
C ASP A 110 -20.70 -17.05 -9.41
N TYR A 111 -19.43 -17.10 -8.98
CA TYR A 111 -18.26 -16.91 -9.86
C TYR A 111 -17.81 -18.22 -10.52
N ILE A 112 -18.21 -19.40 -10.01
CA ILE A 112 -17.75 -20.72 -10.44
C ILE A 112 -18.78 -21.29 -11.44
N LYS A 113 -18.75 -20.82 -12.70
CA LYS A 113 -19.78 -21.14 -13.70
C LYS A 113 -19.28 -21.98 -14.88
N GLY A 114 -18.26 -22.80 -14.66
CA GLY A 114 -17.59 -23.55 -15.73
C GLY A 114 -16.41 -22.80 -16.33
N GLY A 115 -15.67 -23.46 -17.21
CA GLY A 115 -14.50 -22.88 -17.85
C GLY A 115 -13.27 -22.85 -16.92
N ILE A 116 -12.45 -21.82 -17.09
CA ILE A 116 -11.22 -21.61 -16.30
C ILE A 116 -11.35 -20.30 -15.55
N ILE A 117 -11.05 -20.34 -14.27
CA ILE A 117 -10.93 -19.17 -13.40
C ILE A 117 -9.45 -18.99 -13.06
N MET A 118 -8.94 -17.78 -13.26
CA MET A 118 -7.60 -17.38 -12.83
C MET A 118 -7.68 -16.72 -11.46
N VAL A 119 -6.89 -17.20 -10.52
CA VAL A 119 -6.70 -16.58 -9.21
C VAL A 119 -5.28 -16.05 -9.14
N SER A 120 -5.14 -14.75 -9.10
CA SER A 120 -3.85 -14.10 -8.90
C SER A 120 -3.62 -13.87 -7.41
N ILE A 121 -2.53 -14.43 -6.89
CA ILE A 121 -2.09 -14.26 -5.52
C ILE A 121 -0.83 -13.40 -5.55
N THR A 122 -0.96 -12.14 -5.17
CA THR A 122 0.16 -11.20 -5.11
C THR A 122 0.69 -11.16 -3.68
N LYS A 123 1.96 -11.54 -3.51
CA LYS A 123 2.71 -11.44 -2.27
C LYS A 123 3.58 -10.19 -2.33
N THR A 124 3.42 -9.30 -1.39
CA THR A 124 4.16 -8.04 -1.31
C THR A 124 4.85 -7.96 0.03
N ALA A 125 6.15 -7.67 0.05
CA ALA A 125 6.86 -7.45 1.31
C ALA A 125 6.22 -6.27 2.05
N GLN A 126 5.94 -6.47 3.34
CA GLN A 126 5.52 -5.39 4.22
C GLN A 126 6.65 -4.38 4.37
N LEU A 127 6.25 -3.13 4.46
CA LEU A 127 7.22 -2.08 4.75
C LEU A 127 7.65 -2.17 6.21
N ALA A 128 8.89 -2.60 6.42
CA ALA A 128 9.49 -2.55 7.75
C ALA A 128 9.75 -1.08 8.11
N LEU A 129 9.02 -0.58 9.12
CA LEU A 129 9.07 0.79 9.62
C LEU A 129 9.33 0.81 11.12
N THR A 130 10.26 1.65 11.55
CA THR A 130 10.31 2.15 12.91
C THR A 130 9.43 3.39 13.00
N VAL A 131 8.36 3.34 13.79
CA VAL A 131 7.42 4.45 13.99
C VAL A 131 7.43 4.84 15.47
N ASN A 132 7.65 6.12 15.74
CA ASN A 132 7.58 6.70 17.06
C ASN A 132 6.53 7.81 17.11
N ALA A 133 5.95 8.04 18.29
CA ALA A 133 5.06 9.14 18.57
C ALA A 133 5.51 9.85 19.86
N ALA A 134 5.51 11.16 19.83
CA ALA A 134 5.78 12.01 21.00
C ALA A 134 4.76 13.16 21.05
N GLU A 135 4.36 13.57 22.26
CA GLU A 135 3.56 14.79 22.40
C GLU A 135 4.43 15.97 21.96
N TYR A 136 3.91 16.76 21.05
CA TYR A 136 4.66 17.82 20.38
C TYR A 136 4.30 19.19 20.93
N VAL A 137 3.00 19.49 20.95
CA VAL A 137 2.43 20.72 21.53
C VAL A 137 0.97 20.48 21.89
N LYS A 138 0.33 21.52 22.49
CA LYS A 138 -1.13 21.53 22.74
C LYS A 138 -1.80 22.67 22.01
N LEU A 139 -3.05 22.43 21.59
CA LEU A 139 -3.94 23.45 21.07
C LEU A 139 -4.66 24.19 22.22
N ILE A 140 -5.27 25.34 21.92
CA ILE A 140 -5.99 26.17 22.89
C ILE A 140 -7.12 25.43 23.61
N ASN A 141 -7.71 24.41 22.96
CA ASN A 141 -8.73 23.54 23.54
C ASN A 141 -8.16 22.41 24.41
N GLY A 142 -6.86 22.39 24.65
CA GLY A 142 -6.15 21.39 25.43
C GLY A 142 -5.90 20.06 24.70
N ASN A 143 -6.26 19.93 23.43
CA ASN A 143 -5.96 18.74 22.66
C ASN A 143 -4.46 18.65 22.38
N ALA A 144 -3.87 17.48 22.62
CA ALA A 144 -2.48 17.20 22.29
C ALA A 144 -2.30 17.05 20.77
N VAL A 145 -1.24 17.65 20.25
CA VAL A 145 -0.70 17.40 18.92
C VAL A 145 0.48 16.46 19.09
N TRP A 146 0.45 15.36 18.35
CA TRP A 146 1.48 14.32 18.39
C TRP A 146 2.36 14.38 17.15
N LEU A 147 3.67 14.39 17.37
CA LEU A 147 4.65 14.19 16.31
C LEU A 147 4.82 12.69 16.09
N ILE A 148 4.49 12.25 14.89
CA ILE A 148 4.79 10.90 14.38
C ILE A 148 6.06 10.99 13.55
N THR A 149 7.05 10.17 13.88
CA THR A 149 8.23 9.99 13.04
C THR A 149 8.28 8.56 12.54
N ALA A 150 8.56 8.39 11.23
CA ALA A 150 8.64 7.10 10.58
C ALA A 150 9.95 6.97 9.80
N VAL A 151 10.69 5.91 10.07
CA VAL A 151 11.95 5.60 9.38
C VAL A 151 11.81 4.22 8.73
N PRO A 152 11.91 4.13 7.39
CA PRO A 152 12.00 2.83 6.72
C PRO A 152 13.30 2.13 7.09
N GLU A 153 13.23 0.84 7.45
CA GLU A 153 14.44 0.04 7.75
C GLU A 153 15.35 -0.14 6.53
N THR A 154 14.77 -0.03 5.34
CA THR A 154 15.51 0.02 4.09
C THR A 154 15.21 1.32 3.37
N LYS A 155 16.25 1.95 2.80
CA LYS A 155 16.10 3.22 2.06
C LYS A 155 15.10 3.05 0.92
N LEU A 156 14.12 3.94 0.88
CA LEU A 156 13.15 3.97 -0.21
C LEU A 156 13.81 4.38 -1.54
N PRO A 157 13.37 3.82 -2.68
CA PRO A 157 13.75 4.36 -3.99
C PRO A 157 13.36 5.84 -4.10
N ALA A 158 14.12 6.62 -4.87
CA ALA A 158 13.85 8.05 -5.08
C ALA A 158 12.47 8.36 -5.70
N THR A 159 11.84 7.36 -6.31
CA THR A 159 10.48 7.44 -6.88
C THR A 159 9.37 7.11 -5.87
N LYS A 160 9.71 6.89 -4.61
CA LYS A 160 8.78 6.48 -3.54
C LYS A 160 8.91 7.38 -2.32
N SER A 161 7.82 7.54 -1.61
CA SER A 161 7.73 8.30 -0.37
C SER A 161 6.76 7.62 0.60
N LEU A 162 6.82 7.99 1.89
CA LEU A 162 5.83 7.59 2.87
C LEU A 162 4.61 8.50 2.82
N TYR A 163 3.46 7.89 3.01
CA TYR A 163 2.15 8.54 3.08
C TYR A 163 1.45 8.16 4.37
N TYR A 164 0.80 9.11 5.00
CA TYR A 164 -0.17 8.89 6.06
C TYR A 164 -1.57 8.94 5.43
N GLY A 165 -2.19 7.78 5.25
CA GLY A 165 -3.40 7.68 4.42
C GLY A 165 -3.11 8.08 2.97
N ASP A 166 -3.75 9.13 2.48
CA ASP A 166 -3.57 9.64 1.12
C ASP A 166 -2.66 10.87 1.04
N ALA A 167 -2.21 11.40 2.15
CA ALA A 167 -1.33 12.56 2.20
C ALA A 167 0.15 12.15 2.32
N ALA A 168 1.02 12.80 1.54
CA ALA A 168 2.46 12.58 1.64
C ALA A 168 2.98 13.10 2.98
N MET A 169 3.80 12.29 3.65
CA MET A 169 4.50 12.70 4.86
C MET A 169 5.66 13.64 4.53
N PHE A 170 5.97 14.52 5.45
CA PHE A 170 7.08 15.46 5.31
C PHE A 170 8.40 14.77 5.62
N TRP A 171 9.42 14.99 4.79
CA TRP A 171 10.78 14.58 5.14
C TRP A 171 11.44 15.66 6.00
N SER A 172 11.94 15.25 7.14
CA SER A 172 12.71 16.11 8.04
C SER A 172 14.17 15.70 8.04
N GLU A 173 15.05 16.57 7.55
CA GLU A 173 16.49 16.33 7.59
C GLU A 173 17.02 16.33 9.03
N LYS A 174 16.44 17.16 9.90
CA LYS A 174 16.83 17.21 11.31
C LYS A 174 16.48 15.95 12.09
N TYR A 175 15.33 15.33 11.77
CA TYR A 175 14.93 14.07 12.42
C TYR A 175 15.49 12.84 11.69
N GLU A 176 16.02 13.02 10.48
CA GLU A 176 16.36 11.93 9.55
C GLU A 176 15.20 10.95 9.38
N ALA A 177 13.97 11.47 9.32
CA ALA A 177 12.74 10.71 9.33
C ALA A 177 11.63 11.40 8.54
N TYR A 178 10.66 10.62 8.11
CA TYR A 178 9.37 11.16 7.69
C TYR A 178 8.58 11.59 8.92
N ALA A 179 8.00 12.78 8.87
CA ALA A 179 7.26 13.41 9.95
C ALA A 179 5.80 13.64 9.59
N TRP A 180 4.93 13.49 10.57
CA TRP A 180 3.51 13.80 10.49
C TRP A 180 3.01 14.28 11.84
N LEU A 181 2.06 15.21 11.84
CA LEU A 181 1.42 15.65 13.07
C LEU A 181 -0.04 15.19 13.07
N LEU A 182 -0.53 14.80 14.22
CA LEU A 182 -1.95 14.50 14.40
C LEU A 182 -2.44 14.95 15.77
N VAL A 183 -3.74 15.25 15.85
CA VAL A 183 -4.41 15.55 17.11
C VAL A 183 -5.05 14.28 17.62
N ASP A 184 -4.62 13.79 18.79
CA ASP A 184 -5.12 12.55 19.40
C ASP A 184 -5.10 12.65 20.93
N LYS A 185 -5.79 11.73 21.60
CA LYS A 185 -5.88 11.62 23.06
C LYS A 185 -5.29 10.30 23.60
N GLY A 186 -4.65 9.52 22.74
CA GLY A 186 -4.08 8.23 23.10
C GLY A 186 -2.76 8.33 23.87
N THR A 187 -2.12 7.19 24.05
CA THR A 187 -0.75 7.09 24.55
C THR A 187 0.24 7.04 23.40
N ALA A 188 1.49 7.45 23.64
CA ALA A 188 2.53 7.41 22.61
C ALA A 188 2.63 6.05 21.87
N ALA A 189 2.63 4.95 22.63
CA ALA A 189 2.69 3.60 22.05
C ALA A 189 1.45 3.26 21.19
N GLY A 190 0.26 3.62 21.67
CA GLY A 190 -0.99 3.38 20.95
C GLY A 190 -1.07 4.20 19.66
N ILE A 191 -0.67 5.46 19.72
CA ILE A 191 -0.63 6.37 18.57
C ILE A 191 0.41 5.89 17.54
N ALA A 192 1.61 5.49 17.97
CA ALA A 192 2.63 4.95 17.09
C ALA A 192 2.16 3.66 16.38
N ALA A 193 1.50 2.75 17.11
CA ALA A 193 0.94 1.52 16.55
C ALA A 193 -0.18 1.82 15.53
N ALA A 194 -1.10 2.72 15.86
CA ALA A 194 -2.15 3.16 14.95
C ALA A 194 -1.58 3.83 13.70
N ALA A 195 -0.59 4.72 13.87
CA ALA A 195 0.08 5.38 12.76
C ALA A 195 0.77 4.38 11.84
N LYS A 196 1.47 3.38 12.39
CA LYS A 196 2.14 2.32 11.62
C LYS A 196 1.18 1.58 10.70
N SER A 197 -0.06 1.33 11.12
CA SER A 197 -1.08 0.65 10.31
C SER A 197 -1.64 1.48 9.16
N VAL A 198 -1.48 2.81 9.22
CA VAL A 198 -1.98 3.77 8.20
C VAL A 198 -0.88 4.20 7.23
N ILE A 199 0.39 4.14 7.67
CA ILE A 199 1.52 4.55 6.83
C ILE A 199 1.73 3.55 5.69
N SER A 200 1.88 4.07 4.47
CA SER A 200 2.08 3.28 3.25
C SER A 200 3.14 3.91 2.34
N VAL A 201 3.70 3.12 1.41
CA VAL A 201 4.60 3.61 0.36
C VAL A 201 3.80 3.86 -0.92
N LYS A 202 3.88 5.08 -1.43
CA LYS A 202 3.26 5.46 -2.71
C LYS A 202 4.28 6.16 -3.62
N GLY A 203 3.81 6.78 -4.70
CA GLY A 203 4.63 7.58 -5.60
C GLY A 203 5.35 8.73 -4.88
N ASN A 204 6.40 9.28 -5.48
CA ASN A 204 7.17 10.35 -4.87
C ASN A 204 6.38 11.68 -4.86
N SER A 205 6.03 12.15 -3.68
CA SER A 205 5.47 13.47 -3.42
C SER A 205 6.04 14.03 -2.11
N THR A 206 7.30 13.70 -1.81
CA THR A 206 7.95 14.14 -0.56
C THR A 206 8.04 15.66 -0.52
N VAL A 207 7.54 16.25 0.54
CA VAL A 207 7.73 17.67 0.88
C VAL A 207 8.74 17.72 2.02
N SER A 208 9.84 18.45 1.82
CA SER A 208 10.85 18.63 2.87
C SER A 208 10.47 19.78 3.79
N VAL A 209 10.67 19.59 5.10
CA VAL A 209 10.51 20.65 6.08
C VAL A 209 11.79 21.48 6.12
N SER A 210 11.65 22.79 5.96
CA SER A 210 12.75 23.73 6.17
C SER A 210 12.77 24.24 7.61
N TYR A 211 13.91 24.15 8.24
CA TYR A 211 14.16 24.63 9.62
C TYR A 211 15.05 25.87 9.59
N SER A 212 14.82 26.78 8.64
CA SER A 212 15.61 27.99 8.47
C SER A 212 15.39 29.04 9.55
N GLY A 213 14.30 28.91 10.33
CA GLY A 213 13.83 29.94 11.25
C GLY A 213 12.69 30.79 10.70
N ASP A 214 12.43 30.75 9.39
CA ASP A 214 11.21 31.32 8.77
C ASP A 214 10.04 30.35 8.98
N VAL A 215 9.46 30.42 10.16
CA VAL A 215 8.41 29.51 10.60
C VAL A 215 7.07 29.83 9.97
N ASN A 216 6.77 31.12 9.85
CA ASN A 216 5.49 31.60 9.31
C ASN A 216 5.45 31.56 7.77
N GLY A 217 6.59 31.32 7.09
CA GLY A 217 6.68 31.15 5.64
C GLY A 217 6.62 32.45 4.85
N THR A 218 7.06 33.58 5.43
CA THR A 218 7.08 34.89 4.76
C THR A 218 8.29 35.08 3.84
N GLY A 219 9.28 34.21 3.93
CA GLY A 219 10.55 34.29 3.19
C GLY A 219 11.64 35.08 3.96
N HIS A 220 11.35 35.56 5.14
CA HIS A 220 12.26 36.30 6.00
C HIS A 220 12.19 35.80 7.43
N ILE A 221 13.34 35.77 8.11
CA ILE A 221 13.36 35.50 9.55
C ILE A 221 13.17 36.83 10.26
N ASP A 222 12.13 36.93 11.08
CA ASP A 222 11.85 38.12 11.86
C ASP A 222 11.29 37.77 13.26
N ILE A 223 10.95 38.79 14.05
CA ILE A 223 10.43 38.59 15.42
C ILE A 223 9.06 37.91 15.42
N ASN A 224 8.32 37.93 14.30
CA ASN A 224 7.01 37.28 14.20
C ASN A 224 7.18 35.75 14.17
N ASP A 225 8.32 35.24 13.69
CA ASP A 225 8.62 33.80 13.73
C ASP A 225 8.82 33.34 15.18
N ALA A 226 9.62 34.08 15.95
CA ALA A 226 9.79 33.82 17.37
C ALA A 226 8.46 33.93 18.13
N GLN A 227 7.63 34.92 17.79
CA GLN A 227 6.29 35.07 18.37
C GLN A 227 5.37 33.91 18.01
N TYR A 228 5.44 33.41 16.76
CA TYR A 228 4.62 32.27 16.33
C TYR A 228 4.96 31.01 17.15
N ILE A 229 6.24 30.70 17.34
CA ILE A 229 6.69 29.58 18.18
C ILE A 229 6.24 29.75 19.63
N TYR A 230 6.41 30.96 20.18
CA TYR A 230 5.99 31.30 21.55
C TYR A 230 4.47 31.09 21.72
N ASP A 231 3.67 31.52 20.74
CA ASP A 231 2.22 31.34 20.77
C ASP A 231 1.83 29.87 20.63
N LEU A 232 2.54 29.08 19.81
CA LEU A 232 2.32 27.65 19.69
C LEU A 232 2.65 26.93 21.01
N TYR A 233 3.81 27.21 21.61
CA TYR A 233 4.23 26.68 22.90
C TYR A 233 3.21 26.98 24.01
N ASN A 234 2.64 28.18 24.01
CA ASN A 234 1.62 28.60 24.98
C ASN A 234 0.20 28.18 24.60
N ALA A 235 0.04 27.22 23.69
CA ALA A 235 -1.25 26.65 23.28
C ALA A 235 -2.28 27.71 22.83
N LYS A 236 -1.85 28.75 22.09
CA LYS A 236 -2.74 29.81 21.58
C LYS A 236 -3.33 29.50 20.21
N HIS A 237 -2.88 28.46 19.52
CA HIS A 237 -3.43 28.07 18.23
C HIS A 237 -4.68 27.20 18.39
N SER A 238 -5.68 27.44 17.54
CA SER A 238 -6.98 26.74 17.60
C SER A 238 -7.06 25.51 16.68
N ALA A 239 -6.19 25.44 15.67
CA ALA A 239 -6.16 24.36 14.68
C ALA A 239 -4.73 23.98 14.33
N LEU A 240 -4.55 22.73 13.88
CA LEU A 240 -3.30 22.22 13.40
C LEU A 240 -2.97 22.82 12.03
N ASP A 241 -1.82 23.47 11.93
CA ASP A 241 -1.15 23.83 10.68
C ASP A 241 0.09 22.94 10.54
N MET A 242 -0.01 21.90 9.73
CA MET A 242 0.97 20.83 9.64
C MET A 242 2.38 21.34 9.37
N GLU A 243 2.52 22.13 8.31
CA GLU A 243 3.84 22.57 7.83
C GLU A 243 4.47 23.60 8.78
N LYS A 244 3.69 24.61 9.20
CA LYS A 244 4.18 25.64 10.12
C LYS A 244 4.53 25.07 11.47
N PHE A 245 3.72 24.14 12.00
CA PHE A 245 4.01 23.53 13.28
C PHE A 245 5.28 22.69 13.23
N LEU A 246 5.50 21.92 12.14
CA LEU A 246 6.76 21.18 11.97
C LEU A 246 7.97 22.09 11.88
N ARG A 247 7.84 23.30 11.30
CA ARG A 247 8.92 24.30 11.23
C ARG A 247 9.26 24.92 12.59
N CYS A 248 8.36 24.83 13.56
CA CYS A 248 8.56 25.44 14.90
C CYS A 248 9.65 24.77 15.75
N ASP A 249 9.94 23.50 15.51
CA ASP A 249 11.07 22.83 16.16
C ASP A 249 12.39 23.20 15.45
N VAL A 250 12.81 24.43 15.66
CA VAL A 250 13.96 25.02 14.96
C VAL A 250 15.27 24.35 15.34
N ASN A 251 15.41 23.88 16.57
CA ASN A 251 16.59 23.18 17.06
C ASN A 251 16.59 21.66 16.70
N GLY A 252 15.44 21.08 16.33
CA GLY A 252 15.30 19.70 15.87
C GLY A 252 15.31 18.65 16.98
N ASN A 253 14.95 19.04 18.20
CA ASN A 253 14.93 18.14 19.36
C ASN A 253 13.63 17.33 19.50
N ARG A 254 12.66 17.52 18.59
CA ARG A 254 11.33 16.88 18.53
C ARG A 254 10.34 17.40 19.57
N GLU A 255 10.57 18.56 20.08
CA GLU A 255 9.72 19.27 21.02
C GLU A 255 9.69 20.75 20.65
N VAL A 256 8.52 21.39 20.74
CA VAL A 256 8.43 22.84 20.59
C VAL A 256 8.45 23.49 21.96
N SER A 257 9.45 24.31 22.20
CA SER A 257 9.72 24.90 23.50
C SER A 257 10.23 26.35 23.39
N VAL A 258 10.56 26.96 24.53
CA VAL A 258 11.19 28.25 24.56
C VAL A 258 12.61 28.26 23.95
N ASP A 259 13.26 27.10 23.88
CA ASP A 259 14.57 26.96 23.26
C ASP A 259 14.51 27.20 21.75
N ASP A 260 13.39 26.87 21.10
CA ASP A 260 13.17 27.19 19.68
C ASP A 260 12.96 28.67 19.46
N VAL A 261 12.26 29.35 20.39
CA VAL A 261 12.15 30.80 20.37
C VAL A 261 13.55 31.45 20.48
N GLN A 262 14.39 30.96 21.39
CA GLN A 262 15.77 31.43 21.52
C GLN A 262 16.61 31.14 20.28
N ALA A 263 16.40 30.00 19.63
CA ALA A 263 17.08 29.65 18.38
C ALA A 263 16.78 30.69 17.28
N VAL A 264 15.50 31.07 17.08
CA VAL A 264 15.13 32.11 16.12
C VAL A 264 15.72 33.47 16.52
N VAL A 265 15.62 33.87 17.79
CA VAL A 265 16.21 35.14 18.28
C VAL A 265 17.70 35.16 18.00
N SER A 266 18.40 34.06 18.21
CA SER A 266 19.83 33.96 17.92
C SER A 266 20.15 34.16 16.43
N LEU A 267 19.28 33.65 15.52
CA LEU A 267 19.41 33.87 14.07
C LEU A 267 19.19 35.35 13.67
N LEU A 268 18.37 36.10 14.43
CA LEU A 268 18.13 37.52 14.19
C LEU A 268 19.28 38.42 14.62
N LEU A 269 20.15 37.96 15.54
CA LEU A 269 21.25 38.74 16.12
C LEU A 269 22.58 38.56 15.38
N HIS A 270 22.61 37.63 14.41
CA HIS A 270 23.80 37.30 13.61
C HIS A 270 23.56 37.57 12.11
#